data_e3624dbd4718e183d60f458488b11d82
#
_entry.id   e3624dbd4718e183d60f458488b11d82
#
_cell.length_a   1.000
_cell.length_b   1.000
_cell.length_c   1.000
_cell.angle_alpha   90.00
_cell.angle_beta   90.00
_cell.angle_gamma   90.00
#
_symmetry.space_group_name_H-M   'P 1'
#
loop_
_entity.id
_entity.type
_entity.pdbx_description
1 polymer ?
#
loop_
_entity_poly.entity_id
_entity_poly.type
_entity_poly.pdbx_seq_one_letter_code
_entity_poly.pdbx_strand_id
1 'polypeptide(L)'
;MSIQRHFILFILSLLVITPSIAHQKPYVINFARDKYHAANKNWTIGQDEKGITYFGNDIGLLEFDGIEWKIYQMPNFSLIRSLAVESHSTIYVGALGELGRWDRNQAGKLQYTSFKNMLPPKSLENESFWRIWIDNDKVYFQSFSNIYVYDHHTIQQLTTPKGFLLLTKVRNEYWVQEMYGSLYQLANKQLKKIKGSEFLNGTLTRVILPYGKERYLIGTSTGEIYLYDRKNFIPWNNSLSKLLNGQELNCGIYCAKRNTYYLGTQLSGIYEVDIQGNVLNHFHAANSLQNNTILSLYEDQQNNIWVAMDRGLAYIRYTNKLSYYHTTEGISSAVYTATLWNDYLFIGTNQGVYFVHKEKTKDLEMFSSMKFLKGTEGQVWAFKQIDGQLFCCHNKGLLEIRPDFSIHQPYRIDIGVFKMLETNYNEKEINILVTYKEVYIINKETKDVHIIREIPDPINEAEIDHLGNIWLGTVNNGVYKCRLNEEMNAFRYYTYYGHKKDKTLPKHLQICKASGRIFFLGNDQFYAYNENKDNLQSSPLLNQCFKNINSLKRIVPINHEASWAITSSSVYRFFYDGYIARIQEAYKIEADNLSLITASENISVLNDSLSVSYTHLTLPT
;
A
#
# COMPACT_ATOMS: atom_id res chain seq x y z
N MET A 1 45.06 31.62 -3.21
CA MET A 1 44.56 30.75 -2.10
C MET A 1 43.07 30.92 -1.75
N SER A 2 42.42 32.01 -2.16
CA SER A 2 40.98 32.26 -1.84
C SER A 2 39.99 31.46 -2.75
N ILE A 3 40.27 31.34 -4.03
CA ILE A 3 39.37 30.70 -5.02
C ILE A 3 39.29 29.17 -4.84
N GLN A 4 40.38 28.52 -4.45
CA GLN A 4 40.38 27.08 -4.18
C GLN A 4 39.57 26.69 -2.92
N ARG A 5 39.51 27.59 -1.93
CA ARG A 5 38.73 27.34 -0.70
C ARG A 5 37.20 27.42 -0.94
N HIS A 6 36.76 28.28 -1.83
CA HIS A 6 35.36 28.41 -2.21
C HIS A 6 34.89 27.26 -3.13
N PHE A 7 35.79 26.74 -3.97
CA PHE A 7 35.50 25.59 -4.83
C PHE A 7 35.40 24.29 -4.04
N ILE A 8 36.21 24.10 -3.00
CA ILE A 8 36.12 22.93 -2.09
C ILE A 8 34.87 23.01 -1.21
N LEU A 9 34.45 24.18 -0.75
CA LEU A 9 33.21 24.39 -0.02
C LEU A 9 31.98 24.18 -0.92
N PHE A 10 32.06 24.52 -2.21
CA PHE A 10 30.98 24.25 -3.17
C PHE A 10 30.86 22.74 -3.52
N ILE A 11 31.98 22.02 -3.64
CA ILE A 11 32.00 20.58 -3.85
C ILE A 11 31.54 19.83 -2.59
N LEU A 12 31.85 20.29 -1.38
CA LEU A 12 31.36 19.73 -0.12
C LEU A 12 29.86 19.99 0.10
N SER A 13 29.32 21.09 -0.41
CA SER A 13 27.86 21.35 -0.36
C SER A 13 27.06 20.54 -1.38
N LEU A 14 27.68 20.05 -2.46
CA LEU A 14 27.07 19.17 -3.45
C LEU A 14 27.08 17.68 -3.03
N LEU A 15 27.84 17.31 -1.99
CA LEU A 15 27.96 15.94 -1.50
C LEU A 15 26.97 15.58 -0.36
N VAL A 16 26.10 16.50 0.04
CA VAL A 16 25.07 16.25 1.08
C VAL A 16 23.65 16.41 0.54
N ILE A 17 23.45 16.17 -0.75
CA ILE A 17 22.11 15.82 -1.24
C ILE A 17 21.98 14.30 -1.10
N THR A 18 21.78 13.83 0.12
CA THR A 18 21.14 12.52 0.32
C THR A 18 19.77 12.65 -0.32
N PRO A 19 19.43 11.84 -1.33
CA PRO A 19 18.05 11.76 -1.77
C PRO A 19 17.22 11.37 -0.53
N SER A 20 16.39 12.27 -0.04
CA SER A 20 15.34 11.92 0.89
C SER A 20 14.46 10.93 0.14
N ILE A 21 14.74 9.63 0.29
CA ILE A 21 13.89 8.58 -0.20
C ILE A 21 12.56 8.81 0.51
N ALA A 22 11.58 9.31 -0.21
CA ALA A 22 10.22 9.43 0.30
C ALA A 22 9.84 8.03 0.78
N HIS A 23 9.63 7.86 2.09
CA HIS A 23 9.28 6.57 2.67
C HIS A 23 7.84 6.28 2.24
N GLN A 24 7.73 5.42 1.24
CA GLN A 24 6.43 5.04 0.68
C GLN A 24 5.76 4.11 1.67
N LYS A 25 4.53 4.42 2.11
CA LYS A 25 3.76 3.56 3.02
C LYS A 25 3.50 2.22 2.30
N PRO A 26 3.93 1.09 2.84
CA PRO A 26 3.75 -0.19 2.19
C PRO A 26 2.28 -0.62 2.19
N TYR A 27 1.93 -1.47 1.24
CA TYR A 27 0.59 -2.02 1.13
C TYR A 27 0.40 -3.22 2.04
N VAL A 28 -0.68 -3.26 2.83
CA VAL A 28 -1.00 -4.36 3.74
C VAL A 28 -2.22 -5.13 3.23
N ILE A 29 -2.03 -6.43 3.00
CA ILE A 29 -3.09 -7.38 2.66
C ILE A 29 -3.42 -8.18 3.90
N ASN A 30 -4.69 -8.22 4.29
CA ASN A 30 -5.15 -9.02 5.41
C ASN A 30 -5.87 -10.28 4.91
N PHE A 31 -5.48 -11.42 5.46
CA PHE A 31 -6.14 -12.71 5.23
C PHE A 31 -6.91 -13.10 6.49
N ALA A 32 -8.21 -12.92 6.46
CA ALA A 32 -9.09 -13.37 7.52
C ALA A 32 -9.33 -14.88 7.43
N ARG A 33 -9.83 -15.48 8.49
CA ARG A 33 -10.05 -16.92 8.62
C ARG A 33 -10.84 -17.55 7.46
N ASP A 34 -11.82 -16.84 6.94
CA ASP A 34 -12.67 -17.29 5.81
C ASP A 34 -11.89 -17.42 4.49
N LYS A 35 -10.73 -16.78 4.37
CA LYS A 35 -9.86 -16.88 3.19
C LYS A 35 -9.01 -18.17 3.18
N TYR A 36 -8.48 -18.57 4.34
CA TYR A 36 -7.64 -19.76 4.45
C TYR A 36 -8.32 -20.96 5.11
N HIS A 37 -9.59 -20.84 5.51
CA HIS A 37 -10.47 -21.90 6.01
C HIS A 37 -9.91 -22.73 7.20
N ALA A 38 -9.10 -22.08 8.08
CA ALA A 38 -8.47 -22.73 9.23
C ALA A 38 -8.81 -22.00 10.56
N ALA A 39 -8.07 -22.26 11.64
CA ALA A 39 -8.26 -21.55 12.90
C ALA A 39 -7.74 -20.10 12.82
N ASN A 40 -8.22 -19.24 13.71
CA ASN A 40 -7.84 -17.81 13.72
C ASN A 40 -6.35 -17.61 13.99
N LYS A 41 -5.76 -18.41 14.90
CA LYS A 41 -4.42 -18.19 15.42
C LYS A 41 -3.37 -18.86 14.55
N ASN A 42 -2.37 -18.06 14.14
CA ASN A 42 -1.22 -18.50 13.38
C ASN A 42 0.07 -18.19 14.16
N TRP A 43 0.91 -19.20 14.41
CA TRP A 43 2.01 -19.11 15.35
C TRP A 43 3.36 -18.81 14.71
N THR A 44 3.58 -19.28 13.50
CA THR A 44 4.89 -19.28 12.84
C THR A 44 4.74 -19.27 11.34
N ILE A 45 5.79 -18.83 10.65
CA ILE A 45 5.83 -18.67 9.20
C ILE A 45 7.17 -19.17 8.65
N GLY A 46 7.15 -19.80 7.50
CA GLY A 46 8.34 -20.16 6.73
C GLY A 46 8.04 -20.20 5.24
N GLN A 47 9.05 -20.10 4.40
CA GLN A 47 8.92 -20.15 2.94
C GLN A 47 9.97 -21.08 2.35
N ASP A 48 9.61 -21.82 1.31
CA ASP A 48 10.54 -22.65 0.57
C ASP A 48 11.20 -21.89 -0.60
N GLU A 49 12.16 -22.55 -1.27
CA GLU A 49 12.91 -21.99 -2.39
C GLU A 49 12.08 -21.70 -3.64
N LYS A 50 10.83 -22.22 -3.71
CA LYS A 50 9.88 -21.95 -4.79
C LYS A 50 8.93 -20.80 -4.49
N GLY A 51 9.04 -20.22 -3.28
CA GLY A 51 8.20 -19.11 -2.85
C GLY A 51 6.87 -19.54 -2.21
N ILE A 52 6.65 -20.86 -2.00
CA ILE A 52 5.47 -21.35 -1.28
C ILE A 52 5.65 -21.04 0.20
N THR A 53 4.64 -20.44 0.81
CA THR A 53 4.68 -20.02 2.21
C THR A 53 3.88 -20.98 3.08
N TYR A 54 4.45 -21.33 4.23
CA TYR A 54 3.87 -22.24 5.20
C TYR A 54 3.60 -21.55 6.52
N PHE A 55 2.47 -21.89 7.16
CA PHE A 55 2.08 -21.32 8.45
C PHE A 55 1.72 -22.41 9.44
N GLY A 56 2.20 -22.29 10.67
CA GLY A 56 1.75 -23.12 11.78
C GLY A 56 0.48 -22.54 12.38
N ASN A 57 -0.59 -23.32 12.36
CA ASN A 57 -1.94 -22.94 12.79
C ASN A 57 -2.46 -23.86 13.91
N ASP A 58 -3.51 -23.45 14.63
CA ASP A 58 -4.12 -24.25 15.70
C ASP A 58 -4.71 -25.59 15.22
N ILE A 59 -4.94 -25.77 13.92
CA ILE A 59 -5.47 -27.03 13.36
C ILE A 59 -4.46 -27.79 12.49
N GLY A 60 -3.27 -27.27 12.26
CA GLY A 60 -2.24 -27.95 11.46
C GLY A 60 -1.34 -27.03 10.66
N LEU A 61 -0.80 -27.53 9.56
CA LEU A 61 0.06 -26.81 8.63
C LEU A 61 -0.80 -26.21 7.51
N LEU A 62 -0.68 -24.90 7.29
CA LEU A 62 -1.20 -24.23 6.11
C LEU A 62 -0.10 -24.09 5.06
N GLU A 63 -0.44 -24.24 3.79
CA GLU A 63 0.40 -23.99 2.62
C GLU A 63 -0.30 -22.95 1.74
N PHE A 64 0.43 -21.95 1.29
CA PHE A 64 -0.03 -20.91 0.36
C PHE A 64 0.93 -20.77 -0.80
N ASP A 65 0.46 -21.00 -2.02
CA ASP A 65 1.26 -20.92 -3.24
C ASP A 65 1.17 -19.56 -3.97
N GLY A 66 0.56 -18.58 -3.33
CA GLY A 66 0.29 -17.25 -3.90
C GLY A 66 -1.14 -17.12 -4.46
N ILE A 67 -1.88 -18.22 -4.61
CA ILE A 67 -3.24 -18.27 -5.16
C ILE A 67 -4.16 -19.10 -4.25
N GLU A 68 -3.77 -20.32 -3.91
CA GLU A 68 -4.59 -21.28 -3.18
C GLU A 68 -4.04 -21.58 -1.79
N TRP A 69 -4.96 -21.82 -0.85
CA TRP A 69 -4.68 -22.27 0.49
C TRP A 69 -4.94 -23.76 0.61
N LYS A 70 -3.98 -24.50 1.19
CA LYS A 70 -4.14 -25.91 1.54
C LYS A 70 -3.88 -26.12 3.02
N ILE A 71 -4.63 -27.08 3.61
CA ILE A 71 -4.56 -27.41 5.03
C ILE A 71 -4.13 -28.86 5.16
N TYR A 72 -3.10 -29.09 5.96
CA TYR A 72 -2.63 -30.42 6.34
C TYR A 72 -2.81 -30.56 7.85
N GLN A 73 -3.76 -31.38 8.25
CA GLN A 73 -4.09 -31.62 9.66
C GLN A 73 -3.03 -32.50 10.30
N MET A 74 -2.59 -32.12 11.51
CA MET A 74 -1.70 -32.94 12.32
C MET A 74 -2.43 -34.19 12.81
N PRO A 75 -1.74 -35.34 12.96
CA PRO A 75 -2.24 -36.45 13.74
C PRO A 75 -2.66 -35.95 15.13
N ASN A 76 -3.77 -36.43 15.64
CA ASN A 76 -4.35 -35.99 16.93
C ASN A 76 -4.79 -34.52 16.99
N PHE A 77 -4.94 -33.84 15.84
CA PHE A 77 -5.39 -32.45 15.76
C PHE A 77 -4.49 -31.47 16.58
N SER A 78 -3.24 -31.81 16.79
CA SER A 78 -2.29 -30.94 17.52
C SER A 78 -2.04 -29.63 16.77
N LEU A 79 -2.02 -28.53 17.52
CA LEU A 79 -1.64 -27.22 16.99
C LEU A 79 -0.14 -27.14 16.69
N ILE A 80 0.27 -26.48 15.61
CA ILE A 80 1.68 -26.26 15.26
C ILE A 80 2.12 -24.89 15.78
N ARG A 81 3.09 -24.89 16.70
CA ARG A 81 3.67 -23.67 17.29
C ARG A 81 4.93 -23.17 16.57
N SER A 82 5.68 -24.11 15.99
CA SER A 82 6.92 -23.77 15.29
C SER A 82 7.07 -24.61 14.03
N LEU A 83 7.71 -24.06 13.02
CA LEU A 83 8.09 -24.76 11.80
C LEU A 83 9.46 -24.26 11.31
N ALA A 84 10.14 -25.12 10.57
CA ALA A 84 11.33 -24.75 9.79
C ALA A 84 11.28 -25.46 8.45
N VAL A 85 11.42 -24.70 7.39
CA VAL A 85 11.39 -25.20 6.00
C VAL A 85 12.83 -25.53 5.59
N GLU A 86 13.12 -26.80 5.33
CA GLU A 86 14.42 -27.23 4.82
C GLU A 86 14.45 -27.09 3.29
N SER A 87 13.36 -27.49 2.63
CA SER A 87 13.21 -27.43 1.18
C SER A 87 11.72 -27.48 0.83
N HIS A 88 11.39 -27.34 -0.46
CA HIS A 88 10.05 -27.61 -0.96
C HIS A 88 9.53 -29.02 -0.60
N SER A 89 10.44 -29.97 -0.42
CA SER A 89 10.11 -31.36 -0.13
C SER A 89 9.97 -31.65 1.35
N THR A 90 10.56 -30.86 2.25
CA THR A 90 10.67 -31.21 3.68
C THR A 90 10.45 -30.00 4.59
N ILE A 91 9.46 -30.08 5.47
CA ILE A 91 9.11 -29.07 6.47
C ILE A 91 9.09 -29.72 7.86
N TYR A 92 9.94 -29.26 8.76
CA TYR A 92 9.91 -29.68 10.17
C TYR A 92 8.87 -28.89 10.94
N VAL A 93 8.15 -29.56 11.83
CA VAL A 93 7.12 -28.95 12.68
C VAL A 93 7.25 -29.38 14.12
N GLY A 94 6.96 -28.44 15.00
CA GLY A 94 6.86 -28.65 16.44
C GLY A 94 5.48 -28.24 16.94
N ALA A 95 4.82 -29.16 17.61
CA ALA A 95 3.45 -29.05 18.07
C ALA A 95 3.34 -29.30 19.58
N LEU A 96 2.13 -29.36 20.12
CA LEU A 96 1.90 -29.77 21.50
C LEU A 96 1.96 -31.31 21.57
N GLY A 97 2.90 -31.85 22.34
CA GLY A 97 3.08 -33.29 22.50
C GLY A 97 3.58 -34.03 21.26
N GLU A 98 4.06 -33.30 20.25
CA GLU A 98 4.42 -33.87 18.96
C GLU A 98 5.52 -33.07 18.27
N LEU A 99 6.47 -33.76 17.62
CA LEU A 99 7.45 -33.19 16.71
C LEU A 99 7.71 -34.15 15.56
N GLY A 100 8.04 -33.61 14.40
CA GLY A 100 8.27 -34.42 13.21
C GLY A 100 8.47 -33.58 11.96
N ARG A 101 8.24 -34.19 10.82
CA ARG A 101 8.37 -33.51 9.53
C ARG A 101 7.25 -33.88 8.56
N TRP A 102 6.98 -32.98 7.66
CA TRP A 102 6.17 -33.20 6.48
C TRP A 102 7.08 -33.41 5.29
N ASP A 103 6.92 -34.53 4.59
CA ASP A 103 7.65 -34.84 3.36
C ASP A 103 6.68 -34.86 2.17
N ARG A 104 7.07 -34.23 1.06
CA ARG A 104 6.25 -34.17 -0.16
C ARG A 104 6.49 -35.44 -1.00
N ASN A 105 5.43 -36.19 -1.25
CA ASN A 105 5.49 -37.40 -2.07
C ASN A 105 5.53 -37.06 -3.58
N GLN A 106 5.70 -38.09 -4.42
CA GLN A 106 5.75 -37.94 -5.89
C GLN A 106 4.49 -37.33 -6.49
N ALA A 107 3.34 -37.46 -5.84
CA ALA A 107 2.08 -36.82 -6.26
C ALA A 107 1.96 -35.36 -5.77
N GLY A 108 2.99 -34.78 -5.17
CA GLY A 108 3.02 -33.41 -4.69
C GLY A 108 2.30 -33.18 -3.37
N LYS A 109 1.81 -34.21 -2.69
CA LYS A 109 1.07 -34.13 -1.41
C LYS A 109 2.02 -34.31 -0.23
N LEU A 110 1.88 -33.45 0.80
CA LEU A 110 2.63 -33.58 2.05
C LEU A 110 2.12 -34.76 2.90
N GLN A 111 3.03 -35.54 3.46
CA GLN A 111 2.80 -36.66 4.36
C GLN A 111 3.60 -36.44 5.64
N TYR A 112 2.97 -36.64 6.80
CA TYR A 112 3.60 -36.43 8.09
C TYR A 112 4.33 -37.68 8.59
N THR A 113 5.56 -37.47 9.09
CA THR A 113 6.34 -38.47 9.80
C THR A 113 6.61 -37.98 11.22
N SER A 114 6.06 -38.67 12.21
CA SER A 114 6.26 -38.38 13.62
C SER A 114 7.61 -38.89 14.09
N PHE A 115 8.31 -38.11 14.91
CA PHE A 115 9.57 -38.52 15.56
C PHE A 115 9.34 -39.06 16.98
N LYS A 116 8.09 -39.14 17.43
CA LYS A 116 7.73 -39.59 18.78
C LYS A 116 8.31 -40.97 19.12
N ASN A 117 8.34 -41.88 18.15
CA ASN A 117 8.85 -43.24 18.34
C ASN A 117 10.37 -43.29 18.46
N MET A 118 11.08 -42.20 18.17
CA MET A 118 12.54 -42.08 18.37
C MET A 118 12.92 -41.63 19.79
N LEU A 119 11.93 -41.37 20.62
CA LEU A 119 12.08 -40.86 21.98
C LEU A 119 11.49 -41.84 23.01
N PRO A 120 11.94 -41.81 24.27
CA PRO A 120 11.35 -42.62 25.32
C PRO A 120 9.84 -42.39 25.44
N PRO A 121 9.02 -43.42 25.77
CA PRO A 121 7.61 -43.27 25.98
C PRO A 121 7.29 -42.14 26.96
N LYS A 122 6.23 -41.36 26.64
CA LYS A 122 5.76 -40.25 27.47
C LYS A 122 6.68 -39.03 27.58
N SER A 123 7.87 -39.02 26.95
CA SER A 123 8.81 -37.88 27.01
C SER A 123 8.26 -36.59 26.46
N LEU A 124 7.19 -36.65 25.63
CA LEU A 124 6.57 -35.49 24.98
C LEU A 124 5.22 -35.07 25.57
N GLU A 125 4.70 -35.79 26.61
CA GLU A 125 3.32 -35.59 27.08
C GLU A 125 2.95 -34.16 27.45
N ASN A 126 3.83 -33.31 27.86
CA ASN A 126 3.57 -31.93 28.21
C ASN A 126 4.52 -30.95 27.49
N GLU A 127 5.19 -31.43 26.46
CA GLU A 127 6.13 -30.61 25.72
C GLU A 127 5.40 -29.78 24.65
N SER A 128 5.77 -28.52 24.52
CA SER A 128 5.31 -27.64 23.47
C SER A 128 6.52 -27.03 22.79
N PHE A 129 6.65 -27.22 21.48
CA PHE A 129 7.85 -26.82 20.74
C PHE A 129 7.71 -25.41 20.18
N TRP A 130 8.48 -24.46 20.71
CA TRP A 130 8.36 -23.04 20.43
C TRP A 130 9.27 -22.52 19.34
N ARG A 131 10.39 -23.21 19.09
CA ARG A 131 11.38 -22.82 18.07
C ARG A 131 11.96 -24.05 17.39
N ILE A 132 12.21 -23.92 16.08
CA ILE A 132 12.94 -24.90 15.28
C ILE A 132 14.00 -24.18 14.49
N TRP A 133 15.20 -24.71 14.47
CA TRP A 133 16.31 -24.22 13.67
C TRP A 133 16.98 -25.37 12.93
N ILE A 134 17.27 -25.15 11.64
CA ILE A 134 18.06 -26.07 10.81
C ILE A 134 19.48 -25.52 10.70
N ASP A 135 20.47 -26.37 10.93
CA ASP A 135 21.88 -26.05 10.86
C ASP A 135 22.66 -27.19 10.20
N ASN A 136 22.97 -27.03 8.92
CA ASN A 136 23.54 -28.06 8.08
C ASN A 136 22.72 -29.36 8.15
N ASP A 137 23.28 -30.41 8.79
CA ASP A 137 22.71 -31.73 8.96
C ASP A 137 21.99 -31.95 10.31
N LYS A 138 21.64 -30.87 11.03
CA LYS A 138 20.98 -30.97 12.34
C LYS A 138 19.75 -30.07 12.42
N VAL A 139 18.74 -30.58 13.10
CA VAL A 139 17.53 -29.83 13.40
C VAL A 139 17.34 -29.71 14.89
N TYR A 140 17.22 -28.51 15.40
CA TYR A 140 17.05 -28.18 16.80
C TYR A 140 15.60 -27.85 17.08
N PHE A 141 14.94 -28.63 17.94
CA PHE A 141 13.57 -28.39 18.42
C PHE A 141 13.64 -27.93 19.87
N GLN A 142 13.17 -26.73 20.17
CA GLN A 142 13.20 -26.20 21.54
C GLN A 142 11.79 -26.20 22.13
N SER A 143 11.68 -26.89 23.29
CA SER A 143 10.57 -26.73 24.22
C SER A 143 10.99 -25.92 25.45
N PHE A 144 10.09 -25.74 26.43
CA PHE A 144 10.47 -25.09 27.67
C PHE A 144 11.36 -25.97 28.58
N SER A 145 11.26 -27.28 28.47
CA SER A 145 12.05 -28.19 29.28
C SER A 145 13.38 -28.54 28.62
N ASN A 146 13.41 -28.67 27.29
CA ASN A 146 14.49 -29.31 26.58
C ASN A 146 14.77 -28.70 25.20
N ILE A 147 15.99 -28.97 24.70
CA ILE A 147 16.34 -28.82 23.28
C ILE A 147 16.60 -30.22 22.73
N TYR A 148 15.83 -30.62 21.72
CA TYR A 148 15.99 -31.91 21.03
C TYR A 148 16.77 -31.67 19.73
N VAL A 149 17.86 -32.41 19.53
CA VAL A 149 18.74 -32.28 18.37
C VAL A 149 18.59 -33.54 17.52
N TYR A 150 17.98 -33.39 16.36
CA TYR A 150 17.80 -34.45 15.38
C TYR A 150 18.92 -34.38 14.32
N ASP A 151 19.60 -35.52 14.08
CA ASP A 151 20.73 -35.66 13.13
C ASP A 151 20.33 -36.54 11.92
N HIS A 152 19.09 -36.61 11.56
CA HIS A 152 18.46 -37.47 10.54
C HIS A 152 18.42 -38.97 10.89
N HIS A 153 19.02 -39.40 11.97
CA HIS A 153 19.06 -40.78 12.43
C HIS A 153 18.56 -40.94 13.87
N THR A 154 19.01 -40.06 14.75
CA THR A 154 18.72 -40.10 16.18
C THR A 154 18.33 -38.74 16.72
N ILE A 155 17.66 -38.73 17.88
CA ILE A 155 17.35 -37.51 18.61
C ILE A 155 18.11 -37.53 19.94
N GLN A 156 18.92 -36.50 20.16
CA GLN A 156 19.60 -36.25 21.41
C GLN A 156 18.91 -35.13 22.17
N GLN A 157 18.82 -35.25 23.47
CA GLN A 157 18.15 -34.28 24.34
C GLN A 157 19.19 -33.50 25.14
N LEU A 158 19.11 -32.18 25.14
CA LEU A 158 19.86 -31.27 26.00
C LEU A 158 18.90 -30.71 27.04
N THR A 159 19.28 -30.84 28.33
CA THR A 159 18.47 -30.37 29.45
C THR A 159 19.26 -29.43 30.34
N THR A 160 18.58 -28.54 31.02
CA THR A 160 19.09 -27.75 32.14
C THR A 160 18.11 -27.82 33.31
N PRO A 161 18.58 -27.59 34.56
CA PRO A 161 17.69 -27.64 35.73
C PRO A 161 16.53 -26.64 35.67
N LYS A 162 16.70 -25.54 34.91
CA LYS A 162 15.71 -24.44 34.78
C LYS A 162 14.87 -24.52 33.51
N GLY A 163 15.25 -25.37 32.56
CA GLY A 163 14.65 -25.38 31.23
C GLY A 163 15.08 -24.18 30.36
N PHE A 164 14.46 -24.05 29.18
CA PHE A 164 14.83 -23.10 28.16
C PHE A 164 13.66 -22.19 27.80
N LEU A 165 13.89 -20.88 27.77
CA LEU A 165 12.89 -19.92 27.32
C LEU A 165 13.01 -19.62 25.84
N LEU A 166 14.24 -19.40 25.36
CA LEU A 166 14.53 -18.95 24.00
C LEU A 166 15.69 -19.77 23.44
N LEU A 167 15.51 -20.22 22.19
CA LEU A 167 16.61 -20.61 21.31
C LEU A 167 16.50 -19.79 20.04
N THR A 168 17.52 -19.04 19.68
CA THR A 168 17.55 -18.27 18.44
C THR A 168 18.91 -18.35 17.77
N LYS A 169 18.94 -18.33 16.43
CA LYS A 169 20.15 -18.23 15.62
C LYS A 169 20.30 -16.79 15.14
N VAL A 170 21.39 -16.14 15.49
CA VAL A 170 21.73 -14.80 15.01
C VAL A 170 23.08 -14.84 14.37
N ARG A 171 23.15 -14.53 13.06
CA ARG A 171 24.34 -14.81 12.25
C ARG A 171 24.65 -16.31 12.29
N ASN A 172 25.87 -16.68 12.71
CA ASN A 172 26.31 -18.08 12.85
C ASN A 172 26.37 -18.54 14.31
N GLU A 173 25.65 -17.86 15.21
CA GLU A 173 25.71 -18.14 16.66
C GLU A 173 24.31 -18.52 17.17
N TYR A 174 24.26 -19.57 17.99
CA TYR A 174 23.06 -19.95 18.73
C TYR A 174 23.04 -19.31 20.09
N TRP A 175 21.95 -18.62 20.40
CA TRP A 175 21.72 -17.95 21.66
C TRP A 175 20.57 -18.65 22.39
N VAL A 176 20.77 -18.84 23.69
CA VAL A 176 19.80 -19.51 24.55
C VAL A 176 19.56 -18.64 25.78
N GLN A 177 18.34 -18.55 26.23
CA GLN A 177 18.01 -18.08 27.57
C GLN A 177 17.47 -19.24 28.39
N GLU A 178 18.00 -19.47 29.59
CA GLU A 178 17.35 -20.32 30.59
C GLU A 178 16.07 -19.65 31.09
N MET A 179 15.09 -20.44 31.54
CA MET A 179 13.84 -19.91 32.07
C MET A 179 14.13 -18.92 33.22
N TYR A 180 13.71 -17.66 33.05
CA TYR A 180 13.96 -16.57 33.97
C TYR A 180 15.43 -16.35 34.37
N GLY A 181 16.35 -16.82 33.55
CA GLY A 181 17.80 -16.80 33.80
C GLY A 181 18.56 -15.91 32.82
N SER A 182 19.88 -16.08 32.87
CA SER A 182 20.83 -15.36 32.01
C SER A 182 20.81 -15.86 30.58
N LEU A 183 21.50 -15.15 29.69
CA LEU A 183 21.75 -15.56 28.30
C LEU A 183 23.01 -16.43 28.22
N TYR A 184 22.96 -17.39 27.32
CA TYR A 184 24.06 -18.32 27.01
C TYR A 184 24.25 -18.39 25.49
N GLN A 185 25.48 -18.65 25.08
CA GLN A 185 25.82 -19.08 23.73
C GLN A 185 25.91 -20.60 23.71
N LEU A 186 25.19 -21.25 22.79
CA LEU A 186 25.25 -22.69 22.58
C LEU A 186 26.29 -22.98 21.48
N ALA A 187 27.38 -23.67 21.84
CA ALA A 187 28.41 -24.14 20.92
C ALA A 187 28.83 -25.56 21.28
N ASN A 188 28.95 -26.45 20.30
CA ASN A 188 29.33 -27.84 20.49
C ASN A 188 28.54 -28.57 21.61
N LYS A 189 27.23 -28.32 21.70
CA LYS A 189 26.30 -28.83 22.74
C LYS A 189 26.64 -28.34 24.17
N GLN A 190 27.45 -27.31 24.30
CA GLN A 190 27.80 -26.70 25.60
C GLN A 190 27.22 -25.29 25.67
N LEU A 191 26.72 -24.93 26.85
CA LEU A 191 26.21 -23.61 27.15
C LEU A 191 27.30 -22.76 27.81
N LYS A 192 27.73 -21.70 27.14
CA LYS A 192 28.66 -20.71 27.67
C LYS A 192 27.90 -19.46 28.07
N LYS A 193 27.88 -19.16 29.37
CA LYS A 193 27.18 -17.97 29.89
C LYS A 193 27.76 -16.68 29.32
N ILE A 194 26.87 -15.78 28.92
CA ILE A 194 27.22 -14.45 28.45
C ILE A 194 27.38 -13.54 29.67
N LYS A 195 28.60 -13.06 29.87
CA LYS A 195 28.92 -12.18 30.98
C LYS A 195 28.14 -10.87 30.92
N GLY A 196 27.58 -10.44 32.04
CA GLY A 196 26.80 -9.21 32.15
C GLY A 196 25.33 -9.38 31.78
N SER A 197 24.87 -10.61 31.45
CA SER A 197 23.45 -10.89 31.16
C SER A 197 22.62 -11.18 32.41
N GLU A 198 23.20 -11.08 33.60
CA GLU A 198 22.56 -11.36 34.88
C GLU A 198 21.38 -10.40 35.19
N PHE A 199 21.42 -9.20 34.67
CA PHE A 199 20.34 -8.23 34.85
C PHE A 199 19.03 -8.67 34.15
N LEU A 200 19.12 -9.59 33.20
CA LEU A 200 17.96 -10.19 32.52
C LEU A 200 17.28 -11.27 33.37
N ASN A 201 17.84 -11.63 34.53
CA ASN A 201 17.20 -12.61 35.42
C ASN A 201 15.82 -12.12 35.86
N GLY A 202 14.79 -12.94 35.67
CA GLY A 202 13.41 -12.59 35.90
C GLY A 202 12.70 -11.91 34.70
N THR A 203 13.45 -11.54 33.67
CA THR A 203 12.91 -10.90 32.45
C THR A 203 13.04 -11.87 31.26
N LEU A 204 12.01 -11.90 30.42
CA LEU A 204 12.01 -12.75 29.23
C LEU A 204 12.61 -11.99 28.05
N THR A 205 13.66 -12.55 27.45
CA THR A 205 14.18 -12.07 26.16
C THR A 205 13.26 -12.57 25.03
N ARG A 206 12.78 -11.68 24.20
CA ARG A 206 11.87 -11.99 23.09
C ARG A 206 12.58 -11.98 21.74
N VAL A 207 13.52 -11.06 21.56
CA VAL A 207 14.26 -10.89 20.31
C VAL A 207 15.75 -10.72 20.57
N ILE A 208 16.56 -11.35 19.70
CA ILE A 208 17.98 -11.08 19.54
C ILE A 208 18.24 -10.95 18.05
N LEU A 209 18.65 -9.75 17.60
CA LEU A 209 18.82 -9.41 16.20
C LEU A 209 20.22 -8.86 15.93
N PRO A 210 20.73 -8.95 14.70
CA PRO A 210 22.03 -8.35 14.37
C PRO A 210 21.93 -6.82 14.42
N TYR A 211 22.95 -6.15 14.94
CA TYR A 211 23.08 -4.69 14.91
C TYR A 211 24.47 -4.30 14.38
N GLY A 212 24.51 -3.68 13.20
CA GLY A 212 25.77 -3.41 12.51
C GLY A 212 26.58 -4.69 12.27
N LYS A 213 27.93 -4.61 12.31
CA LYS A 213 28.80 -5.75 12.00
C LYS A 213 28.94 -6.76 13.15
N GLU A 214 29.05 -6.30 14.39
CA GLU A 214 29.46 -7.17 15.53
C GLU A 214 28.54 -7.08 16.76
N ARG A 215 27.64 -6.10 16.81
CA ARG A 215 26.71 -5.89 17.92
C ARG A 215 25.39 -6.63 17.72
N TYR A 216 24.63 -6.74 18.79
CA TYR A 216 23.30 -7.36 18.82
C TYR A 216 22.29 -6.40 19.45
N LEU A 217 21.08 -6.39 18.91
CA LEU A 217 19.94 -5.75 19.51
C LEU A 217 19.14 -6.80 20.27
N ILE A 218 18.92 -6.57 21.58
CA ILE A 218 18.25 -7.52 22.48
C ILE A 218 17.02 -6.84 23.05
N GLY A 219 15.85 -7.39 22.75
CA GLY A 219 14.56 -6.89 23.22
C GLY A 219 13.91 -7.83 24.22
N THR A 220 13.34 -7.24 25.26
CA THR A 220 12.71 -7.95 26.39
C THR A 220 11.18 -7.91 26.30
N SER A 221 10.53 -8.77 27.08
CA SER A 221 9.05 -8.77 27.20
C SER A 221 8.48 -7.49 27.81
N THR A 222 9.29 -6.71 28.51
CA THR A 222 8.88 -5.43 29.11
C THR A 222 9.00 -4.24 28.15
N GLY A 223 9.44 -4.49 26.89
CA GLY A 223 9.64 -3.46 25.87
C GLY A 223 10.98 -2.74 25.96
N GLU A 224 11.82 -3.09 26.90
CA GLU A 224 13.17 -2.57 26.99
C GLU A 224 14.06 -3.18 25.91
N ILE A 225 14.90 -2.37 25.30
CA ILE A 225 15.83 -2.79 24.25
C ILE A 225 17.26 -2.40 24.64
N TYR A 226 18.18 -3.33 24.42
CA TYR A 226 19.61 -3.18 24.72
C TYR A 226 20.46 -3.45 23.48
N LEU A 227 21.54 -2.71 23.33
CA LEU A 227 22.62 -3.05 22.40
C LEU A 227 23.72 -3.81 23.17
N TYR A 228 24.09 -4.97 22.67
CA TYR A 228 25.17 -5.76 23.21
C TYR A 228 26.39 -5.73 22.28
N ASP A 229 27.55 -5.28 22.78
CA ASP A 229 28.79 -5.11 22.02
C ASP A 229 29.80 -6.26 22.26
N ARG A 230 29.34 -7.41 22.74
CA ARG A 230 30.11 -8.58 23.22
C ARG A 230 30.81 -8.37 24.58
N LYS A 231 30.69 -7.20 25.19
CA LYS A 231 31.23 -6.88 26.53
C LYS A 231 30.15 -6.30 27.44
N ASN A 232 29.40 -5.33 26.94
CA ASN A 232 28.45 -4.55 27.72
C ASN A 232 27.07 -4.58 27.08
N PHE A 233 26.04 -4.52 27.94
CA PHE A 233 24.66 -4.26 27.52
C PHE A 233 24.38 -2.78 27.75
N ILE A 234 24.04 -2.06 26.68
CA ILE A 234 23.81 -0.60 26.69
C ILE A 234 22.34 -0.37 26.33
N PRO A 235 21.55 0.33 27.17
CA PRO A 235 20.18 0.66 26.83
C PRO A 235 20.09 1.43 25.50
N TRP A 236 19.20 0.97 24.61
CA TRP A 236 19.00 1.60 23.30
C TRP A 236 17.92 2.69 23.39
N ASN A 237 18.31 3.85 23.97
CA ASN A 237 17.41 4.97 24.24
C ASN A 237 17.20 5.81 22.97
N ASN A 238 15.97 5.81 22.45
CA ASN A 238 15.58 6.55 21.25
C ASN A 238 14.05 6.82 21.26
N SER A 239 13.49 7.26 20.12
CA SER A 239 12.05 7.52 20.01
C SER A 239 11.21 6.26 20.21
N LEU A 240 11.65 5.12 19.70
CA LEU A 240 10.97 3.83 19.86
C LEU A 240 10.92 3.37 21.31
N SER A 241 12.00 3.51 22.08
CA SER A 241 12.03 3.06 23.48
C SER A 241 10.98 3.75 24.36
N LYS A 242 10.62 4.98 24.03
CA LYS A 242 9.52 5.69 24.70
C LYS A 242 8.15 5.11 24.36
N LEU A 243 7.95 4.68 23.10
CA LEU A 243 6.70 4.09 22.63
C LEU A 243 6.50 2.65 23.13
N LEU A 244 7.60 1.90 23.29
CA LEU A 244 7.59 0.52 23.79
C LEU A 244 7.55 0.44 25.33
N ASN A 245 7.72 1.54 26.03
CA ASN A 245 7.68 1.52 27.50
C ASN A 245 6.31 1.03 28.01
N GLY A 246 6.33 -0.11 28.72
CA GLY A 246 5.12 -0.80 29.17
C GLY A 246 4.38 -1.58 28.08
N GLN A 247 4.91 -1.68 26.87
CA GLN A 247 4.37 -2.53 25.80
C GLN A 247 5.07 -3.89 25.81
N GLU A 248 4.30 -4.95 25.72
CA GLU A 248 4.86 -6.31 25.69
C GLU A 248 5.38 -6.66 24.30
N LEU A 249 6.71 -6.67 24.14
CA LEU A 249 7.38 -7.14 22.92
C LEU A 249 7.24 -8.66 22.80
N ASN A 250 6.91 -9.16 21.61
CA ASN A 250 6.67 -10.58 21.39
C ASN A 250 7.61 -11.21 20.35
N CYS A 251 7.88 -10.52 19.26
CA CYS A 251 8.76 -11.02 18.18
C CYS A 251 9.45 -9.87 17.45
N GLY A 252 10.44 -10.20 16.60
CA GLY A 252 11.09 -9.20 15.75
C GLY A 252 11.98 -9.85 14.71
N ILE A 253 12.20 -9.11 13.62
CA ILE A 253 13.11 -9.46 12.53
C ILE A 253 13.94 -8.26 12.10
N TYR A 254 15.07 -8.51 11.49
CA TYR A 254 15.92 -7.53 10.83
C TYR A 254 15.93 -7.78 9.33
N CYS A 255 15.49 -6.79 8.56
CA CYS A 255 15.47 -6.82 7.11
C CYS A 255 16.73 -6.16 6.55
N ALA A 256 17.68 -6.98 6.16
CA ALA A 256 19.01 -6.51 5.76
C ALA A 256 18.98 -5.60 4.53
N LYS A 257 18.11 -5.88 3.55
CA LYS A 257 18.02 -5.10 2.32
C LYS A 257 17.48 -3.68 2.54
N ARG A 258 16.54 -3.50 3.49
CA ARG A 258 16.00 -2.20 3.88
C ARG A 258 16.76 -1.56 5.03
N ASN A 259 17.61 -2.33 5.70
CA ASN A 259 18.33 -1.93 6.91
C ASN A 259 17.38 -1.43 8.01
N THR A 260 16.27 -2.16 8.22
CA THR A 260 15.20 -1.85 9.17
C THR A 260 14.90 -3.01 10.08
N TYR A 261 14.36 -2.70 11.27
CA TYR A 261 13.82 -3.69 12.21
C TYR A 261 12.30 -3.65 12.19
N TYR A 262 11.68 -4.81 12.31
CA TYR A 262 10.26 -4.97 12.57
C TYR A 262 10.11 -5.58 13.96
N LEU A 263 9.40 -4.88 14.83
CA LEU A 263 9.18 -5.29 16.20
C LEU A 263 7.69 -5.45 16.45
N GLY A 264 7.27 -6.71 16.65
CA GLY A 264 5.88 -7.09 16.91
C GLY A 264 5.59 -7.14 18.39
N THR A 265 4.46 -6.54 18.79
CA THR A 265 4.00 -6.46 20.17
C THR A 265 2.75 -7.31 20.41
N GLN A 266 2.35 -7.46 21.67
CA GLN A 266 1.10 -8.14 22.00
C GLN A 266 -0.15 -7.28 21.80
N LEU A 267 -0.07 -5.97 22.02
CA LEU A 267 -1.26 -5.11 22.03
C LEU A 267 -1.19 -3.91 21.09
N SER A 268 0.01 -3.59 20.56
CA SER A 268 0.24 -2.35 19.80
C SER A 268 0.64 -2.58 18.33
N GLY A 269 0.52 -3.82 17.82
CA GLY A 269 0.87 -4.12 16.42
C GLY A 269 2.39 -4.18 16.17
N ILE A 270 2.84 -3.62 15.05
CA ILE A 270 4.22 -3.73 14.56
C ILE A 270 4.81 -2.33 14.40
N TYR A 271 6.00 -2.13 14.95
CA TYR A 271 6.83 -0.96 14.66
C TYR A 271 7.93 -1.33 13.65
N GLU A 272 7.96 -0.65 12.52
CA GLU A 272 9.10 -0.64 11.60
C GLU A 272 9.99 0.54 11.97
N VAL A 273 11.27 0.26 12.21
CA VAL A 273 12.23 1.28 12.65
C VAL A 273 13.54 1.18 11.89
N ASP A 274 14.22 2.30 11.72
CA ASP A 274 15.59 2.31 11.20
C ASP A 274 16.62 1.84 12.24
N ILE A 275 17.88 1.78 11.83
CA ILE A 275 18.97 1.36 12.73
C ILE A 275 19.26 2.35 13.87
N GLN A 276 18.73 3.57 13.82
CA GLN A 276 18.81 4.58 14.88
C GLN A 276 17.63 4.46 15.86
N GLY A 277 16.59 3.70 15.49
CA GLY A 277 15.35 3.55 16.28
C GLY A 277 14.33 4.63 16.01
N ASN A 278 14.43 5.34 14.88
CA ASN A 278 13.36 6.20 14.40
C ASN A 278 12.25 5.34 13.81
N VAL A 279 11.01 5.62 14.20
CA VAL A 279 9.85 4.89 13.69
C VAL A 279 9.55 5.35 12.27
N LEU A 280 9.61 4.40 11.33
CA LEU A 280 9.30 4.60 9.92
C LEU A 280 7.84 4.31 9.61
N ASN A 281 7.31 3.24 10.19
CA ASN A 281 5.91 2.83 10.10
C ASN A 281 5.43 2.22 11.40
N HIS A 282 4.14 2.42 11.71
CA HIS A 282 3.45 1.74 12.79
C HIS A 282 2.17 1.10 12.25
N PHE A 283 2.16 -0.24 12.16
CA PHE A 283 1.04 -1.02 11.68
C PHE A 283 0.23 -1.55 12.85
N HIS A 284 -1.05 -1.22 12.91
CA HIS A 284 -1.95 -1.67 13.98
C HIS A 284 -3.40 -1.79 13.49
N ALA A 285 -4.29 -2.31 14.33
CA ALA A 285 -5.66 -2.64 13.91
C ALA A 285 -6.50 -1.42 13.50
N ALA A 286 -6.17 -0.22 13.97
CA ALA A 286 -6.89 0.98 13.58
C ALA A 286 -6.46 1.54 12.20
N ASN A 287 -5.32 1.10 11.62
CA ASN A 287 -4.85 1.67 10.35
C ASN A 287 -4.56 0.66 9.24
N SER A 288 -4.22 -0.59 9.55
CA SER A 288 -3.75 -1.50 8.50
C SER A 288 -3.88 -2.99 8.81
N LEU A 289 -3.76 -3.41 10.07
CA LEU A 289 -3.86 -4.81 10.46
C LEU A 289 -5.28 -5.15 10.93
N GLN A 290 -5.62 -6.43 10.94
CA GLN A 290 -6.89 -6.90 11.53
C GLN A 290 -6.77 -7.26 13.02
N ASN A 291 -5.55 -7.32 13.57
CA ASN A 291 -5.28 -7.62 14.97
C ASN A 291 -3.94 -7.04 15.42
N ASN A 292 -3.84 -6.63 16.70
CA ASN A 292 -2.62 -6.03 17.26
C ASN A 292 -1.66 -7.05 17.87
N THR A 293 -2.10 -8.28 18.14
CA THR A 293 -1.27 -9.32 18.74
C THR A 293 -0.45 -10.03 17.67
N ILE A 294 0.82 -9.70 17.61
CA ILE A 294 1.74 -10.24 16.60
C ILE A 294 2.48 -11.44 17.19
N LEU A 295 2.35 -12.60 16.56
CA LEU A 295 2.95 -13.85 17.02
C LEU A 295 4.25 -14.17 16.28
N SER A 296 4.32 -13.89 14.98
CA SER A 296 5.52 -14.11 14.17
C SER A 296 5.60 -13.14 13.00
N LEU A 297 6.82 -12.81 12.62
CA LEU A 297 7.17 -12.00 11.46
C LEU A 297 8.14 -12.78 10.58
N TYR A 298 8.00 -12.67 9.26
CA TYR A 298 8.86 -13.36 8.32
C TYR A 298 9.11 -12.50 7.08
N GLU A 299 10.37 -12.23 6.73
CA GLU A 299 10.75 -11.59 5.47
C GLU A 299 10.83 -12.66 4.37
N ASP A 300 10.02 -12.50 3.31
CA ASP A 300 10.03 -13.41 2.18
C ASP A 300 11.17 -13.12 1.18
N GLN A 301 11.33 -13.99 0.19
CA GLN A 301 12.36 -13.85 -0.85
C GLN A 301 12.21 -12.58 -1.69
N GLN A 302 11.01 -11.98 -1.72
CA GLN A 302 10.71 -10.73 -2.42
C GLN A 302 10.92 -9.50 -1.53
N ASN A 303 11.39 -9.72 -0.27
CA ASN A 303 11.61 -8.72 0.78
C ASN A 303 10.32 -8.03 1.25
N ASN A 304 9.19 -8.72 1.20
CA ASN A 304 7.95 -8.33 1.85
C ASN A 304 7.83 -9.05 3.20
N ILE A 305 6.90 -8.62 4.05
CA ILE A 305 6.78 -9.15 5.40
C ILE A 305 5.46 -9.90 5.55
N TRP A 306 5.54 -11.19 5.82
CA TRP A 306 4.43 -11.95 6.34
C TRP A 306 4.28 -11.76 7.84
N VAL A 307 3.03 -11.65 8.29
CA VAL A 307 2.66 -11.39 9.69
C VAL A 307 1.68 -12.47 10.14
N ALA A 308 2.08 -13.25 11.14
CA ALA A 308 1.17 -14.17 11.83
C ALA A 308 0.64 -13.50 13.11
N MET A 309 -0.68 -13.56 13.30
CA MET A 309 -1.38 -12.87 14.38
C MET A 309 -2.23 -13.85 15.21
N ASP A 310 -2.62 -13.42 16.38
CA ASP A 310 -3.62 -14.15 17.20
C ASP A 310 -4.95 -14.29 16.43
N ARG A 311 -5.22 -13.37 15.50
CA ARG A 311 -6.39 -13.41 14.64
C ARG A 311 -6.04 -13.06 13.21
N GLY A 312 -5.89 -14.10 12.36
CA GLY A 312 -5.61 -13.96 10.93
C GLY A 312 -4.13 -13.85 10.58
N LEU A 313 -3.90 -13.54 9.33
CA LEU A 313 -2.60 -13.30 8.72
C LEU A 313 -2.59 -11.94 8.01
N ALA A 314 -1.41 -11.32 7.89
CA ALA A 314 -1.24 -10.17 7.03
C ALA A 314 0.05 -10.27 6.19
N TYR A 315 0.08 -9.55 5.09
CA TYR A 315 1.22 -9.46 4.18
C TYR A 315 1.52 -8.00 3.89
N ILE A 316 2.66 -7.50 4.35
CA ILE A 316 3.11 -6.12 4.15
C ILE A 316 4.01 -6.08 2.93
N ARG A 317 3.55 -5.42 1.88
CA ARG A 317 4.17 -5.42 0.57
C ARG A 317 4.89 -4.11 0.27
N TYR A 318 6.20 -4.20 0.09
CA TYR A 318 7.09 -3.06 -0.17
C TYR A 318 7.38 -2.85 -1.66
N THR A 319 7.17 -3.86 -2.48
CA THR A 319 7.43 -3.78 -3.92
C THR A 319 6.32 -3.11 -4.71
N ASN A 320 5.23 -2.71 -4.04
CA ASN A 320 4.13 -2.02 -4.70
C ASN A 320 4.38 -0.50 -4.71
N LYS A 321 4.25 0.13 -5.89
CA LYS A 321 4.28 1.59 -6.05
C LYS A 321 2.99 2.27 -5.58
N LEU A 322 2.01 1.50 -5.06
CA LEU A 322 0.75 1.99 -4.54
C LEU A 322 0.78 2.06 -3.01
N SER A 323 0.36 3.18 -2.46
CA SER A 323 0.14 3.38 -1.03
C SER A 323 -1.36 3.53 -0.75
N TYR A 324 -1.84 2.95 0.33
CA TYR A 324 -3.25 2.99 0.72
C TYR A 324 -3.40 3.70 2.05
N TYR A 325 -4.42 4.52 2.14
CA TYR A 325 -4.79 5.23 3.35
C TYR A 325 -6.25 4.92 3.69
N HIS A 326 -6.51 4.46 4.90
CA HIS A 326 -7.87 4.22 5.38
C HIS A 326 -8.51 5.50 5.92
N THR A 327 -9.78 5.70 5.60
CA THR A 327 -10.57 6.89 5.98
C THR A 327 -10.91 6.97 7.47
N THR A 328 -10.65 5.93 8.26
CA THR A 328 -10.89 5.92 9.71
C THR A 328 -10.05 6.93 10.50
N GLU A 329 -9.07 7.56 9.86
CA GLU A 329 -8.10 8.46 10.52
C GLU A 329 -8.33 9.95 10.25
N GLY A 330 -9.57 10.43 10.05
CA GLY A 330 -9.84 11.89 10.02
C GLY A 330 -10.75 12.42 8.92
N ILE A 331 -10.90 11.77 7.77
CA ILE A 331 -11.86 12.13 6.75
C ILE A 331 -12.91 11.02 6.62
N SER A 332 -14.08 11.21 7.23
CA SER A 332 -15.21 10.27 7.13
C SER A 332 -16.10 10.53 5.90
N SER A 333 -15.55 11.16 4.86
CA SER A 333 -16.30 11.69 3.72
C SER A 333 -15.83 11.09 2.41
N ALA A 334 -16.73 10.96 1.42
CA ALA A 334 -16.36 10.56 0.07
C ALA A 334 -15.43 11.60 -0.57
N VAL A 335 -14.28 11.18 -1.06
CA VAL A 335 -13.30 12.04 -1.75
C VAL A 335 -13.62 12.07 -3.25
N TYR A 336 -13.59 13.25 -3.87
CA TYR A 336 -13.84 13.44 -5.31
C TYR A 336 -12.62 13.95 -6.07
N THR A 337 -11.73 14.68 -5.40
CA THR A 337 -10.60 15.33 -6.06
C THR A 337 -9.49 15.62 -5.05
N ALA A 338 -8.26 15.76 -5.55
CA ALA A 338 -7.13 16.21 -4.76
C ALA A 338 -6.17 17.06 -5.60
N THR A 339 -5.42 17.95 -4.97
CA THR A 339 -4.39 18.75 -5.64
C THR A 339 -3.31 19.18 -4.65
N LEU A 340 -2.10 19.41 -5.16
CA LEU A 340 -1.01 20.05 -4.43
C LEU A 340 -0.92 21.52 -4.86
N TRP A 341 -0.96 22.43 -3.90
CA TRP A 341 -0.83 23.86 -4.16
C TRP A 341 -0.19 24.58 -2.95
N ASN A 342 0.76 25.48 -3.20
CA ASN A 342 1.47 26.24 -2.16
C ASN A 342 1.93 25.40 -0.97
N ASP A 343 2.59 24.25 -1.24
CA ASP A 343 3.09 23.31 -0.22
C ASP A 343 2.02 22.58 0.60
N TYR A 344 0.75 22.66 0.20
CA TYR A 344 -0.34 21.94 0.83
C TYR A 344 -1.01 20.93 -0.12
N LEU A 345 -1.35 19.78 0.42
CA LEU A 345 -2.27 18.84 -0.21
C LEU A 345 -3.70 19.24 0.17
N PHE A 346 -4.53 19.52 -0.83
CA PHE A 346 -5.96 19.77 -0.69
C PHE A 346 -6.72 18.54 -1.17
N ILE A 347 -7.74 18.15 -0.40
CA ILE A 347 -8.65 17.03 -0.71
C ILE A 347 -10.07 17.57 -0.73
N GLY A 348 -10.74 17.44 -1.89
CA GLY A 348 -12.13 17.81 -2.08
C GLY A 348 -13.05 16.62 -1.83
N THR A 349 -14.06 16.82 -1.00
CA THR A 349 -15.00 15.79 -0.56
C THR A 349 -16.45 16.18 -0.80
N ASN A 350 -17.38 15.29 -0.46
CA ASN A 350 -18.82 15.62 -0.47
C ASN A 350 -19.23 16.57 0.66
N GLN A 351 -18.35 16.89 1.60
CA GLN A 351 -18.63 17.79 2.74
C GLN A 351 -17.86 19.11 2.68
N GLY A 352 -16.82 19.22 1.84
CA GLY A 352 -15.96 20.38 1.70
C GLY A 352 -14.52 20.03 1.42
N VAL A 353 -13.62 20.97 1.66
CA VAL A 353 -12.19 20.85 1.43
C VAL A 353 -11.45 20.56 2.74
N TYR A 354 -10.58 19.56 2.71
CA TYR A 354 -9.59 19.30 3.75
C TYR A 354 -8.20 19.60 3.21
N PHE A 355 -7.28 20.02 4.08
CA PHE A 355 -5.91 20.32 3.66
C PHE A 355 -4.89 19.95 4.73
N VAL A 356 -3.66 19.67 4.28
CA VAL A 356 -2.51 19.37 5.14
C VAL A 356 -1.22 19.83 4.46
N HIS A 357 -0.23 20.28 5.24
CA HIS A 357 1.08 20.65 4.68
C HIS A 357 1.80 19.44 4.08
N LYS A 358 2.43 19.59 2.91
CA LYS A 358 3.04 18.48 2.14
C LYS A 358 4.08 17.66 2.93
N GLU A 359 4.80 18.26 3.87
CA GLU A 359 5.75 17.52 4.70
C GLU A 359 5.05 16.49 5.58
N LYS A 360 3.84 16.80 6.05
CA LYS A 360 3.03 15.86 6.83
C LYS A 360 2.36 14.76 6.01
N THR A 361 2.37 14.86 4.68
CA THR A 361 1.88 13.76 3.82
C THR A 361 2.77 12.52 3.88
N LYS A 362 3.96 12.65 4.44
CA LYS A 362 4.88 11.54 4.71
C LYS A 362 4.66 10.93 6.10
N ASP A 363 3.91 11.59 6.98
CA ASP A 363 3.65 11.14 8.33
C ASP A 363 2.61 10.01 8.33
N LEU A 364 2.76 9.09 9.27
CA LEU A 364 1.84 7.99 9.52
C LEU A 364 0.41 8.46 9.85
N GLU A 365 0.29 9.66 10.40
CA GLU A 365 -0.95 10.29 10.86
C GLU A 365 -1.40 11.43 9.94
N MET A 366 -1.14 11.36 8.63
CA MET A 366 -1.49 12.42 7.69
C MET A 366 -2.96 12.84 7.84
N PHE A 367 -3.88 11.89 7.88
CA PHE A 367 -5.32 12.19 7.94
C PHE A 367 -5.78 12.76 9.28
N SER A 368 -5.17 12.37 10.40
CA SER A 368 -5.46 12.97 11.71
C SER A 368 -4.96 14.41 11.83
N SER A 369 -3.98 14.79 11.02
CA SER A 369 -3.44 16.15 10.93
C SER A 369 -4.17 17.04 9.93
N MET A 370 -5.11 16.52 9.13
CA MET A 370 -5.86 17.30 8.16
C MET A 370 -6.83 18.27 8.84
N LYS A 371 -6.88 19.47 8.27
CA LYS A 371 -7.79 20.53 8.73
C LYS A 371 -8.89 20.74 7.70
N PHE A 372 -10.11 20.97 8.20
CA PHE A 372 -11.23 21.37 7.36
C PHE A 372 -11.12 22.86 7.01
N LEU A 373 -11.33 23.21 5.75
CA LEU A 373 -11.32 24.57 5.25
C LEU A 373 -12.73 25.17 5.34
N LYS A 374 -12.96 26.04 6.32
CA LYS A 374 -14.25 26.72 6.51
C LYS A 374 -14.63 27.56 5.29
N GLY A 375 -15.92 27.59 4.98
CA GLY A 375 -16.43 28.29 3.80
C GLY A 375 -16.49 27.44 2.54
N THR A 376 -16.08 26.17 2.63
CA THR A 376 -16.17 25.18 1.52
C THR A 376 -17.18 24.07 1.80
N GLU A 377 -18.14 24.29 2.71
CA GLU A 377 -19.16 23.30 3.07
C GLU A 377 -20.04 22.95 1.86
N GLY A 378 -19.98 21.68 1.45
CA GLY A 378 -20.71 21.13 0.31
C GLY A 378 -19.85 20.23 -0.56
N GLN A 379 -20.33 19.86 -1.73
CA GLN A 379 -19.64 18.95 -2.64
C GLN A 379 -18.56 19.68 -3.46
N VAL A 380 -17.34 19.17 -3.42
CA VAL A 380 -16.18 19.66 -4.18
C VAL A 380 -15.85 18.64 -5.25
N TRP A 381 -16.14 18.96 -6.51
CA TRP A 381 -16.00 18.00 -7.62
C TRP A 381 -14.64 18.01 -8.31
N ALA A 382 -14.01 19.19 -8.40
CA ALA A 382 -12.69 19.32 -9.02
C ALA A 382 -11.93 20.52 -8.47
N PHE A 383 -10.59 20.42 -8.49
CA PHE A 383 -9.69 21.57 -8.37
C PHE A 383 -9.11 21.94 -9.72
N LYS A 384 -8.85 23.21 -9.92
CA LYS A 384 -8.13 23.73 -11.08
C LYS A 384 -7.13 24.80 -10.65
N GLN A 385 -5.90 24.64 -11.03
CA GLN A 385 -4.86 25.66 -10.87
C GLN A 385 -4.73 26.44 -12.17
N ILE A 386 -4.83 27.75 -12.10
CA ILE A 386 -4.69 28.68 -13.23
C ILE A 386 -3.91 29.91 -12.73
N ASP A 387 -2.85 30.28 -13.40
CA ASP A 387 -2.01 31.46 -13.09
C ASP A 387 -1.59 31.55 -11.61
N GLY A 388 -1.27 30.38 -11.00
CA GLY A 388 -0.89 30.29 -9.61
C GLY A 388 -2.03 30.37 -8.59
N GLN A 389 -3.26 30.57 -9.04
CA GLN A 389 -4.47 30.58 -8.21
C GLN A 389 -5.11 29.18 -8.14
N LEU A 390 -5.74 28.85 -7.02
CA LEU A 390 -6.46 27.61 -6.83
C LEU A 390 -7.97 27.84 -6.87
N PHE A 391 -8.63 27.24 -7.86
CA PHE A 391 -10.07 27.24 -8.00
C PHE A 391 -10.65 25.89 -7.57
N CYS A 392 -11.81 25.94 -6.90
CA CYS A 392 -12.57 24.81 -6.42
C CYS A 392 -13.93 24.80 -7.15
N CYS A 393 -14.16 23.80 -7.99
CA CYS A 393 -15.44 23.52 -8.61
C CYS A 393 -16.37 22.89 -7.59
N HIS A 394 -17.44 23.61 -7.23
CA HIS A 394 -18.25 23.34 -6.06
C HIS A 394 -19.75 23.31 -6.41
N ASN A 395 -20.57 22.61 -5.61
CA ASN A 395 -22.02 22.54 -5.84
C ASN A 395 -22.74 23.89 -5.64
N LYS A 396 -22.08 24.88 -5.04
CA LYS A 396 -22.59 26.25 -4.89
C LYS A 396 -21.95 27.25 -5.87
N GLY A 397 -21.27 26.77 -6.91
CA GLY A 397 -20.60 27.61 -7.91
C GLY A 397 -19.09 27.40 -7.99
N LEU A 398 -18.35 28.44 -8.33
CA LEU A 398 -16.88 28.41 -8.36
C LEU A 398 -16.33 29.17 -7.14
N LEU A 399 -15.47 28.52 -6.38
CA LEU A 399 -14.75 29.13 -5.25
C LEU A 399 -13.27 29.30 -5.60
N GLU A 400 -12.67 30.40 -5.18
CA GLU A 400 -11.24 30.64 -5.20
C GLU A 400 -10.69 30.46 -3.77
N ILE A 401 -9.68 29.60 -3.62
CA ILE A 401 -8.94 29.41 -2.38
C ILE A 401 -7.68 30.26 -2.46
N ARG A 402 -7.55 31.24 -1.56
CA ARG A 402 -6.42 32.15 -1.50
C ARG A 402 -5.27 31.60 -0.65
N PRO A 403 -4.04 32.13 -0.78
CA PRO A 403 -2.89 31.67 0.00
C PRO A 403 -3.04 31.80 1.52
N ASP A 404 -3.89 32.70 2.00
CA ASP A 404 -4.24 32.90 3.39
C ASP A 404 -5.39 31.99 3.87
N PHE A 405 -5.80 31.03 3.02
CA PHE A 405 -6.95 30.12 3.21
C PHE A 405 -8.32 30.82 3.26
N SER A 406 -8.42 32.09 2.90
CA SER A 406 -9.71 32.72 2.71
C SER A 406 -10.38 32.23 1.43
N ILE A 407 -11.72 32.16 1.46
CA ILE A 407 -12.55 31.73 0.33
C ILE A 407 -13.17 32.95 -0.32
N HIS A 408 -13.04 33.04 -1.63
CA HIS A 408 -13.64 34.08 -2.45
C HIS A 408 -14.50 33.46 -3.55
N GLN A 409 -15.60 34.09 -3.88
CA GLN A 409 -16.42 33.70 -5.04
C GLN A 409 -16.19 34.71 -6.17
N PRO A 410 -15.34 34.37 -7.16
CA PRO A 410 -14.89 35.35 -8.16
C PRO A 410 -15.98 35.76 -9.14
N TYR A 411 -17.01 34.93 -9.30
CA TYR A 411 -18.13 35.15 -10.20
C TYR A 411 -19.45 34.79 -9.50
N ARG A 412 -20.52 35.53 -9.79
CA ARG A 412 -21.88 35.22 -9.31
C ARG A 412 -22.47 34.05 -10.11
N ILE A 413 -22.17 32.85 -9.66
CA ILE A 413 -22.67 31.59 -10.24
C ILE A 413 -23.26 30.80 -9.07
N ASP A 414 -24.59 30.73 -9.01
CA ASP A 414 -25.33 30.12 -7.91
C ASP A 414 -25.71 28.65 -8.20
N ILE A 415 -25.19 28.08 -9.29
CA ILE A 415 -25.38 26.67 -9.68
C ILE A 415 -24.08 25.93 -9.65
N GLY A 416 -24.15 24.62 -9.39
CA GLY A 416 -22.96 23.81 -9.26
C GLY A 416 -22.10 23.75 -10.52
N VAL A 417 -20.81 24.08 -10.36
CA VAL A 417 -19.79 23.99 -11.42
C VAL A 417 -19.01 22.70 -11.19
N PHE A 418 -19.04 21.76 -12.11
CA PHE A 418 -18.31 20.49 -11.95
C PHE A 418 -16.97 20.47 -12.69
N LYS A 419 -16.75 21.35 -13.65
CA LYS A 419 -15.47 21.44 -14.36
C LYS A 419 -15.15 22.86 -14.79
N MET A 420 -13.86 23.20 -14.73
CA MET A 420 -13.28 24.42 -15.24
C MET A 420 -12.20 24.08 -16.26
N LEU A 421 -12.31 24.62 -17.46
CA LEU A 421 -11.36 24.48 -18.56
C LEU A 421 -10.76 25.84 -18.90
N GLU A 422 -9.57 25.85 -19.46
CA GLU A 422 -8.87 27.03 -19.91
C GLU A 422 -8.42 26.81 -21.35
N THR A 423 -8.59 27.84 -22.19
CA THR A 423 -8.14 27.81 -23.58
C THR A 423 -7.87 29.20 -24.10
N ASN A 424 -7.14 29.27 -25.20
CA ASN A 424 -7.00 30.46 -26.00
C ASN A 424 -7.98 30.37 -27.19
N TYR A 425 -8.86 31.34 -27.34
CA TYR A 425 -9.82 31.40 -28.41
C TYR A 425 -9.77 32.77 -29.11
N ASN A 426 -9.42 32.79 -30.41
CA ASN A 426 -9.23 34.02 -31.20
C ASN A 426 -8.30 35.02 -30.47
N GLU A 427 -7.12 34.54 -30.02
CA GLU A 427 -6.11 35.32 -29.29
C GLU A 427 -6.54 35.85 -27.92
N LYS A 428 -7.71 35.48 -27.43
CA LYS A 428 -8.23 35.83 -26.11
C LYS A 428 -8.16 34.62 -25.17
N GLU A 429 -7.57 34.83 -24.01
CA GLU A 429 -7.58 33.80 -22.96
C GLU A 429 -8.93 33.74 -22.28
N ILE A 430 -9.56 32.57 -22.28
CA ILE A 430 -10.88 32.35 -21.69
C ILE A 430 -10.87 31.17 -20.72
N ASN A 431 -11.69 31.32 -19.69
CA ASN A 431 -12.09 30.23 -18.81
C ASN A 431 -13.50 29.74 -19.20
N ILE A 432 -13.68 28.44 -19.24
CA ILE A 432 -14.95 27.79 -19.53
C ILE A 432 -15.39 27.02 -18.28
N LEU A 433 -16.50 27.43 -17.69
CA LEU A 433 -17.09 26.72 -16.56
C LEU A 433 -18.29 25.91 -17.04
N VAL A 434 -18.33 24.64 -16.64
CA VAL A 434 -19.36 23.71 -17.09
C VAL A 434 -20.21 23.28 -15.91
N THR A 435 -21.50 23.42 -16.09
CA THR A 435 -22.56 23.01 -15.16
C THR A 435 -23.47 21.97 -15.84
N TYR A 436 -24.40 21.40 -15.11
CA TYR A 436 -25.34 20.42 -15.69
C TYR A 436 -26.21 20.95 -16.85
N LYS A 437 -26.39 22.27 -16.94
CA LYS A 437 -27.32 22.87 -17.92
C LYS A 437 -26.72 24.02 -18.73
N GLU A 438 -25.67 24.62 -18.26
CA GLU A 438 -25.14 25.87 -18.78
C GLU A 438 -23.60 25.78 -18.92
N VAL A 439 -23.08 26.49 -19.91
CA VAL A 439 -21.66 26.71 -20.10
C VAL A 439 -21.38 28.19 -19.96
N TYR A 440 -20.52 28.55 -19.03
CA TYR A 440 -20.10 29.94 -18.82
C TYR A 440 -18.76 30.16 -19.52
N ILE A 441 -18.69 31.20 -20.34
CA ILE A 441 -17.49 31.66 -20.99
C ILE A 441 -17.05 32.94 -20.31
N ILE A 442 -15.85 32.98 -19.79
CA ILE A 442 -15.28 34.08 -19.03
C ILE A 442 -14.04 34.57 -19.73
N ASN A 443 -14.04 35.80 -20.21
CA ASN A 443 -12.82 36.44 -20.71
C ASN A 443 -11.88 36.77 -19.53
N LYS A 444 -10.66 36.29 -19.57
CA LYS A 444 -9.70 36.50 -18.44
C LYS A 444 -9.26 37.95 -18.28
N GLU A 445 -9.23 38.71 -19.38
CA GLU A 445 -8.81 40.12 -19.41
C GLU A 445 -9.95 41.05 -18.99
N THR A 446 -11.08 41.00 -19.70
CA THR A 446 -12.22 41.94 -19.48
C THR A 446 -13.10 41.51 -18.29
N LYS A 447 -13.00 40.26 -17.85
CA LYS A 447 -13.86 39.63 -16.84
C LYS A 447 -15.35 39.50 -17.26
N ASP A 448 -15.64 39.71 -18.54
CA ASP A 448 -16.99 39.50 -19.08
C ASP A 448 -17.40 38.04 -18.97
N VAL A 449 -18.66 37.80 -18.60
CA VAL A 449 -19.24 36.47 -18.42
C VAL A 449 -20.39 36.29 -19.38
N HIS A 450 -20.30 35.34 -20.30
CA HIS A 450 -21.36 34.91 -21.17
C HIS A 450 -21.90 33.54 -20.77
N ILE A 451 -23.21 33.35 -20.88
CA ILE A 451 -23.90 32.12 -20.48
C ILE A 451 -24.55 31.49 -21.71
N ILE A 452 -24.13 30.25 -22.03
CA ILE A 452 -24.66 29.49 -23.18
C ILE A 452 -25.58 28.36 -22.65
N ARG A 453 -26.81 28.29 -23.18
CA ARG A 453 -27.87 27.34 -22.76
C ARG A 453 -28.39 26.47 -23.90
N GLU A 454 -27.64 26.35 -24.98
CA GLU A 454 -28.08 25.73 -26.24
C GLU A 454 -28.10 24.21 -26.21
N ILE A 455 -27.37 23.57 -25.28
CA ILE A 455 -27.30 22.12 -25.20
C ILE A 455 -28.55 21.57 -24.48
N PRO A 456 -29.34 20.72 -25.15
CA PRO A 456 -30.63 20.28 -24.61
C PRO A 456 -30.53 19.18 -23.55
N ASP A 457 -29.42 18.44 -23.54
CA ASP A 457 -29.20 17.32 -22.63
C ASP A 457 -28.35 17.73 -21.42
N PRO A 458 -28.55 17.13 -20.23
CA PRO A 458 -27.69 17.39 -19.05
C PRO A 458 -26.25 17.03 -19.31
N ILE A 459 -25.34 17.96 -19.03
CA ILE A 459 -23.90 17.82 -19.26
C ILE A 459 -23.25 17.23 -18.01
N ASN A 460 -22.35 16.26 -18.17
CA ASN A 460 -21.58 15.66 -17.07
C ASN A 460 -20.08 15.56 -17.33
N GLU A 461 -19.63 15.78 -18.56
CA GLU A 461 -18.23 15.79 -18.93
C GLU A 461 -17.93 16.94 -19.91
N ALA A 462 -16.71 17.45 -19.87
CA ALA A 462 -16.25 18.45 -20.83
C ALA A 462 -14.76 18.38 -21.04
N GLU A 463 -14.31 18.53 -22.30
CA GLU A 463 -12.90 18.65 -22.67
C GLU A 463 -12.74 19.52 -23.91
N ILE A 464 -11.51 20.02 -24.13
CA ILE A 464 -11.14 20.79 -25.31
C ILE A 464 -10.13 19.99 -26.11
N ASP A 465 -10.39 19.82 -27.41
CA ASP A 465 -9.45 19.16 -28.32
C ASP A 465 -8.33 20.10 -28.79
N HIS A 466 -7.37 19.53 -29.52
CA HIS A 466 -6.21 20.26 -30.07
C HIS A 466 -6.58 21.29 -31.14
N LEU A 467 -7.80 21.25 -31.67
CA LEU A 467 -8.32 22.21 -32.63
C LEU A 467 -9.14 23.33 -31.96
N GLY A 468 -9.31 23.28 -30.64
CA GLY A 468 -10.09 24.23 -29.85
C GLY A 468 -11.60 23.99 -29.91
N ASN A 469 -12.06 22.80 -30.33
CA ASN A 469 -13.48 22.44 -30.18
C ASN A 469 -13.74 22.04 -28.73
N ILE A 470 -14.90 22.43 -28.22
CA ILE A 470 -15.38 22.05 -26.89
C ILE A 470 -16.22 20.77 -27.06
N TRP A 471 -15.83 19.71 -26.40
CA TRP A 471 -16.58 18.46 -26.35
C TRP A 471 -17.33 18.37 -25.04
N LEU A 472 -18.65 18.22 -25.10
CA LEU A 472 -19.54 18.13 -23.95
C LEU A 472 -20.15 16.73 -23.92
N GLY A 473 -19.85 15.96 -22.87
CA GLY A 473 -20.47 14.66 -22.60
C GLY A 473 -21.79 14.83 -21.88
N THR A 474 -22.75 13.97 -22.17
CA THR A 474 -24.08 14.03 -21.56
C THR A 474 -24.44 12.73 -20.85
N VAL A 475 -25.32 12.83 -19.87
CA VAL A 475 -25.78 11.66 -19.11
C VAL A 475 -26.58 10.74 -20.05
N ASN A 476 -26.03 9.56 -20.38
CA ASN A 476 -26.68 8.52 -21.22
C ASN A 476 -27.02 8.87 -22.66
N ASN A 477 -26.56 9.98 -23.22
CA ASN A 477 -27.00 10.46 -24.52
C ASN A 477 -25.90 10.76 -25.56
N GLY A 478 -24.65 10.33 -25.33
CA GLY A 478 -23.53 10.61 -26.24
C GLY A 478 -22.87 11.97 -25.98
N VAL A 479 -22.27 12.57 -26.99
CA VAL A 479 -21.43 13.77 -26.85
C VAL A 479 -21.79 14.83 -27.88
N TYR A 480 -21.57 16.10 -27.54
CA TYR A 480 -21.66 17.24 -28.44
C TYR A 480 -20.28 17.81 -28.73
N LYS A 481 -20.00 18.07 -30.00
CA LYS A 481 -18.87 18.88 -30.46
C LYS A 481 -19.36 20.30 -30.70
N CYS A 482 -18.79 21.26 -30.02
CA CYS A 482 -19.21 22.65 -30.02
C CYS A 482 -18.06 23.57 -30.45
N ARG A 483 -18.39 24.66 -31.14
CA ARG A 483 -17.46 25.74 -31.47
C ARG A 483 -18.10 27.06 -31.11
N LEU A 484 -17.38 27.94 -30.42
CA LEU A 484 -17.87 29.28 -30.09
C LEU A 484 -18.00 30.17 -31.33
N ASN A 485 -18.89 31.16 -31.29
CA ASN A 485 -18.90 32.26 -32.23
C ASN A 485 -17.78 33.28 -31.91
N GLU A 486 -17.60 34.29 -32.73
CA GLU A 486 -16.52 35.29 -32.57
C GLU A 486 -16.69 36.12 -31.30
N GLU A 487 -17.92 36.42 -30.90
CA GLU A 487 -18.28 37.16 -29.69
C GLU A 487 -18.21 36.29 -28.41
N MET A 488 -18.05 34.96 -28.55
CA MET A 488 -18.01 33.99 -27.46
C MET A 488 -19.26 33.95 -26.57
N ASN A 489 -20.40 34.41 -27.06
CA ASN A 489 -21.66 34.49 -26.33
C ASN A 489 -22.66 33.39 -26.72
N ALA A 490 -22.35 32.60 -27.76
CA ALA A 490 -23.15 31.49 -28.27
C ALA A 490 -22.25 30.44 -28.93
N PHE A 491 -22.78 29.27 -29.20
CA PHE A 491 -22.11 28.32 -30.09
C PHE A 491 -22.42 28.71 -31.56
N ARG A 492 -21.35 28.89 -32.37
CA ARG A 492 -21.48 29.03 -33.83
C ARG A 492 -22.11 27.78 -34.44
N TYR A 493 -21.75 26.62 -33.91
CA TYR A 493 -22.39 25.34 -34.18
C TYR A 493 -22.15 24.37 -32.99
N TYR A 494 -23.10 23.45 -32.83
CA TYR A 494 -22.94 22.26 -32.02
C TYR A 494 -23.51 21.04 -32.75
N THR A 495 -22.77 19.92 -32.73
CA THR A 495 -23.16 18.71 -33.43
C THR A 495 -23.20 17.56 -32.46
N TYR A 496 -24.29 16.83 -32.45
CA TYR A 496 -24.47 15.64 -31.62
C TYR A 496 -23.86 14.39 -32.27
N TYR A 497 -23.13 13.59 -31.50
CA TYR A 497 -22.63 12.27 -31.85
C TYR A 497 -23.03 11.27 -30.75
N GLY A 498 -23.72 10.18 -31.15
CA GLY A 498 -24.15 9.14 -30.24
C GLY A 498 -25.29 8.30 -30.81
N HIS A 499 -25.73 7.34 -30.02
CA HIS A 499 -26.69 6.30 -30.43
C HIS A 499 -28.02 6.82 -30.98
N LYS A 500 -28.46 7.99 -30.61
CA LYS A 500 -29.69 8.61 -31.17
C LYS A 500 -29.55 8.86 -32.68
N LYS A 501 -28.39 9.32 -33.14
CA LYS A 501 -28.10 9.67 -34.53
C LYS A 501 -27.47 8.46 -35.28
N ASP A 502 -26.60 7.70 -34.65
CA ASP A 502 -25.93 6.55 -35.22
C ASP A 502 -26.07 5.33 -34.28
N LYS A 503 -26.86 4.35 -34.70
CA LYS A 503 -27.18 3.14 -33.94
C LYS A 503 -25.98 2.21 -33.72
N THR A 504 -24.88 2.40 -34.44
CA THR A 504 -23.63 1.64 -34.26
C THR A 504 -22.81 2.13 -33.06
N LEU A 505 -23.07 3.35 -32.60
CA LEU A 505 -22.42 3.94 -31.44
C LEU A 505 -23.08 3.50 -30.12
N PRO A 506 -22.32 3.37 -29.03
CA PRO A 506 -22.84 3.10 -27.69
C PRO A 506 -23.82 4.19 -27.23
N LYS A 507 -24.72 3.83 -26.31
CA LYS A 507 -25.60 4.83 -25.66
C LYS A 507 -24.82 5.80 -24.81
N HIS A 508 -23.81 5.30 -24.10
CA HIS A 508 -22.90 6.10 -23.28
C HIS A 508 -21.52 6.16 -23.93
N LEU A 509 -21.00 7.36 -24.07
CA LEU A 509 -19.67 7.66 -24.58
C LEU A 509 -18.96 8.54 -23.57
N GLN A 510 -17.93 8.02 -22.94
CA GLN A 510 -17.06 8.76 -22.02
C GLN A 510 -16.00 9.52 -22.81
N ILE A 511 -15.79 10.78 -22.49
CA ILE A 511 -14.73 11.60 -23.10
C ILE A 511 -13.39 11.25 -22.45
N CYS A 512 -12.43 10.84 -23.27
CA CYS A 512 -11.06 10.55 -22.85
C CYS A 512 -10.10 11.52 -23.52
N LYS A 513 -9.00 11.86 -22.82
CA LYS A 513 -7.96 12.74 -23.34
C LYS A 513 -6.58 12.16 -23.05
N ALA A 514 -5.71 12.17 -24.06
CA ALA A 514 -4.29 11.87 -23.93
C ALA A 514 -3.51 12.70 -24.95
N SER A 515 -2.39 13.30 -24.54
CA SER A 515 -1.50 14.12 -25.39
C SER A 515 -2.25 15.19 -26.20
N GLY A 516 -3.25 15.84 -25.58
CA GLY A 516 -4.12 16.84 -26.23
C GLY A 516 -5.17 16.27 -27.19
N ARG A 517 -5.14 14.97 -27.51
CA ARG A 517 -6.10 14.30 -28.37
C ARG A 517 -7.30 13.80 -27.58
N ILE A 518 -8.50 13.99 -28.14
CA ILE A 518 -9.75 13.49 -27.60
C ILE A 518 -10.16 12.22 -28.34
N PHE A 519 -10.62 11.25 -27.59
CA PHE A 519 -11.22 10.01 -28.05
C PHE A 519 -12.30 9.58 -27.05
N PHE A 520 -13.07 8.57 -27.41
CA PHE A 520 -14.26 8.20 -26.65
C PHE A 520 -14.22 6.73 -26.29
N LEU A 521 -14.64 6.39 -25.08
CA LEU A 521 -14.79 5.04 -24.59
C LEU A 521 -16.27 4.70 -24.42
N GLY A 522 -16.70 3.59 -24.98
CA GLY A 522 -18.06 3.07 -24.79
C GLY A 522 -18.15 1.59 -25.09
N ASN A 523 -18.78 0.81 -24.21
CA ASN A 523 -18.91 -0.65 -24.29
C ASN A 523 -17.54 -1.36 -24.47
N ASP A 524 -16.53 -0.94 -23.69
CA ASP A 524 -15.14 -1.45 -23.76
C ASP A 524 -14.47 -1.29 -25.14
N GLN A 525 -14.95 -0.39 -25.96
CA GLN A 525 -14.36 -0.04 -27.26
C GLN A 525 -14.06 1.46 -27.36
N PHE A 526 -13.02 1.79 -28.10
CA PHE A 526 -12.58 3.14 -28.36
C PHE A 526 -13.06 3.65 -29.70
N TYR A 527 -13.46 4.90 -29.71
CA TYR A 527 -13.89 5.66 -30.87
C TYR A 527 -13.07 6.95 -30.98
N ALA A 528 -12.73 7.33 -32.21
CA ALA A 528 -12.06 8.59 -32.50
C ALA A 528 -12.92 9.42 -33.48
N TYR A 529 -12.81 10.73 -33.38
CA TYR A 529 -13.47 11.63 -34.32
C TYR A 529 -12.69 11.67 -35.63
N ASN A 530 -13.40 11.42 -36.74
CA ASN A 530 -12.87 11.53 -38.09
C ASN A 530 -13.31 12.88 -38.69
N GLU A 531 -12.37 13.79 -38.87
CA GLU A 531 -12.61 15.15 -39.37
C GLU A 531 -13.13 15.14 -40.81
N ASN A 532 -12.64 14.25 -41.68
CA ASN A 532 -13.05 14.20 -43.09
C ASN A 532 -14.47 13.72 -43.29
N LYS A 533 -14.97 12.86 -42.36
CA LYS A 533 -16.31 12.28 -42.44
C LYS A 533 -17.30 12.90 -41.47
N ASP A 534 -16.82 13.78 -40.59
CA ASP A 534 -17.59 14.41 -39.51
C ASP A 534 -18.39 13.39 -38.68
N ASN A 535 -17.74 12.29 -38.29
CA ASN A 535 -18.39 11.24 -37.51
C ASN A 535 -17.42 10.60 -36.51
N LEU A 536 -17.94 9.84 -35.55
CA LEU A 536 -17.17 8.99 -34.67
C LEU A 536 -16.99 7.60 -35.32
N GLN A 537 -15.77 7.12 -35.34
CA GLN A 537 -15.42 5.80 -35.87
C GLN A 537 -14.67 4.99 -34.83
N SER A 538 -14.83 3.66 -34.86
CA SER A 538 -14.02 2.77 -34.03
C SER A 538 -12.53 3.02 -34.30
N SER A 539 -11.73 3.11 -33.23
CA SER A 539 -10.28 3.33 -33.30
C SER A 539 -9.53 1.99 -33.27
N PRO A 540 -9.07 1.46 -34.43
CA PRO A 540 -8.35 0.18 -34.46
C PRO A 540 -7.08 0.23 -33.61
N LEU A 541 -6.38 1.36 -33.61
CA LEU A 541 -5.14 1.58 -32.89
C LEU A 541 -5.33 1.42 -31.38
N LEU A 542 -6.30 2.14 -30.79
CA LEU A 542 -6.59 2.05 -29.37
C LEU A 542 -7.18 0.68 -28.99
N ASN A 543 -8.10 0.15 -29.81
CA ASN A 543 -8.71 -1.14 -29.55
C ASN A 543 -7.68 -2.28 -29.60
N GLN A 544 -6.66 -2.21 -30.47
CA GLN A 544 -5.57 -3.16 -30.50
C GLN A 544 -4.64 -3.01 -29.27
N CYS A 545 -4.35 -1.77 -28.85
CA CYS A 545 -3.53 -1.48 -27.67
C CYS A 545 -4.14 -2.08 -26.40
N PHE A 546 -5.46 -1.99 -26.25
CA PHE A 546 -6.20 -2.46 -25.08
C PHE A 546 -6.88 -3.83 -25.25
N LYS A 547 -6.56 -4.59 -26.31
CA LYS A 547 -7.21 -5.86 -26.66
C LYS A 547 -7.28 -6.88 -25.52
N ASN A 548 -6.25 -6.93 -24.68
CA ASN A 548 -6.15 -7.87 -23.57
C ASN A 548 -6.48 -7.23 -22.22
N ILE A 549 -7.07 -6.05 -22.22
CA ILE A 549 -7.42 -5.29 -21.01
C ILE A 549 -8.93 -5.15 -20.95
N ASN A 550 -9.52 -5.80 -19.95
CA ASN A 550 -10.97 -5.78 -19.74
C ASN A 550 -11.38 -4.77 -18.67
N SER A 551 -12.65 -4.36 -18.73
CA SER A 551 -13.27 -3.51 -17.69
C SER A 551 -12.55 -2.18 -17.48
N LEU A 552 -12.14 -1.52 -18.57
CA LEU A 552 -11.57 -0.18 -18.48
C LEU A 552 -12.63 0.81 -17.98
N LYS A 553 -12.30 1.54 -16.92
CA LYS A 553 -13.21 2.48 -16.24
C LYS A 553 -12.97 3.92 -16.66
N ARG A 554 -11.70 4.33 -16.73
CA ARG A 554 -11.36 5.74 -16.99
C ARG A 554 -9.95 5.90 -17.55
N ILE A 555 -9.76 6.98 -18.30
CA ILE A 555 -8.45 7.46 -18.74
C ILE A 555 -8.26 8.89 -18.22
N VAL A 556 -7.13 9.14 -17.56
CA VAL A 556 -6.81 10.43 -16.96
C VAL A 556 -5.43 10.88 -17.42
N PRO A 557 -5.29 12.05 -18.06
CA PRO A 557 -3.99 12.58 -18.45
C PRO A 557 -3.10 12.82 -17.23
N ILE A 558 -1.83 12.43 -17.33
CA ILE A 558 -0.77 12.77 -16.37
C ILE A 558 -0.08 14.06 -16.85
N ASN A 559 0.40 14.01 -18.07
CA ASN A 559 1.06 15.11 -18.77
C ASN A 559 0.90 14.93 -20.29
N HIS A 560 1.68 15.64 -21.08
CA HIS A 560 1.66 15.52 -22.54
C HIS A 560 2.14 14.17 -23.07
N GLU A 561 2.92 13.41 -22.28
CA GLU A 561 3.56 12.16 -22.72
C GLU A 561 2.86 10.91 -22.20
N ALA A 562 2.03 11.02 -21.15
CA ALA A 562 1.46 9.87 -20.48
C ALA A 562 0.07 10.10 -19.91
N SER A 563 -0.70 9.03 -19.83
CA SER A 563 -2.02 8.97 -19.18
C SER A 563 -2.14 7.73 -18.32
N TRP A 564 -2.98 7.79 -17.28
CA TRP A 564 -3.42 6.61 -16.54
C TRP A 564 -4.65 6.00 -17.19
N ALA A 565 -4.62 4.70 -17.46
CA ALA A 565 -5.77 3.89 -17.82
C ALA A 565 -6.13 2.97 -16.65
N ILE A 566 -7.34 3.11 -16.12
CA ILE A 566 -7.79 2.47 -14.89
C ILE A 566 -8.80 1.40 -15.23
N THR A 567 -8.56 0.20 -14.71
CA THR A 567 -9.50 -0.92 -14.79
C THR A 567 -9.98 -1.32 -13.39
N SER A 568 -10.87 -2.29 -13.33
CA SER A 568 -11.29 -2.88 -12.06
C SER A 568 -10.17 -3.58 -11.28
N SER A 569 -9.06 -3.97 -11.93
CA SER A 569 -8.01 -4.80 -11.32
C SER A 569 -6.59 -4.27 -11.52
N SER A 570 -6.41 -3.21 -12.31
CA SER A 570 -5.08 -2.72 -12.65
C SER A 570 -5.11 -1.25 -13.07
N VAL A 571 -3.98 -0.60 -12.90
CA VAL A 571 -3.72 0.74 -13.43
C VAL A 571 -2.59 0.63 -14.42
N TYR A 572 -2.77 1.20 -15.61
CA TYR A 572 -1.80 1.18 -16.69
C TYR A 572 -1.32 2.59 -16.99
N ARG A 573 -0.03 2.76 -17.13
CA ARG A 573 0.52 3.97 -17.75
C ARG A 573 0.59 3.76 -19.24
N PHE A 574 -0.06 4.61 -20.03
CA PHE A 574 -0.07 4.49 -21.48
C PHE A 574 0.17 5.82 -22.18
N PHE A 575 0.60 5.72 -23.43
CA PHE A 575 0.85 6.83 -24.34
C PHE A 575 -0.08 6.75 -25.53
N TYR A 576 -0.61 7.89 -25.97
CA TYR A 576 -1.38 8.03 -27.22
C TYR A 576 -1.26 9.45 -27.77
N ASP A 577 -0.83 9.58 -29.03
CA ASP A 577 -0.68 10.87 -29.73
C ASP A 577 -1.56 11.01 -31.00
N GLY A 578 -2.45 10.02 -31.24
CA GLY A 578 -3.29 9.91 -32.42
C GLY A 578 -2.73 8.99 -33.50
N TYR A 579 -1.43 8.69 -33.49
CA TYR A 579 -0.73 7.84 -34.45
C TYR A 579 -0.14 6.59 -33.81
N ILE A 580 0.26 6.66 -32.56
CA ILE A 580 0.86 5.58 -31.78
C ILE A 580 0.05 5.42 -30.48
N ALA A 581 -0.24 4.17 -30.12
CA ALA A 581 -0.78 3.80 -28.83
C ALA A 581 0.06 2.66 -28.22
N ARG A 582 0.53 2.82 -26.98
CA ARG A 582 1.32 1.79 -26.30
C ARG A 582 1.13 1.83 -24.79
N ILE A 583 1.08 0.65 -24.17
CA ILE A 583 1.18 0.50 -22.72
C ILE A 583 2.65 0.63 -22.32
N GLN A 584 2.94 1.49 -21.37
CA GLN A 584 4.30 1.73 -20.86
C GLN A 584 4.58 0.89 -19.62
N GLU A 585 3.64 0.89 -18.65
CA GLU A 585 3.75 0.18 -17.39
C GLU A 585 2.38 -0.32 -16.94
N ALA A 586 2.37 -1.38 -16.14
CA ALA A 586 1.15 -1.93 -15.56
C ALA A 586 1.32 -2.15 -14.05
N TYR A 587 0.35 -1.72 -13.27
CA TYR A 587 0.29 -1.91 -11.82
C TYR A 587 -0.95 -2.73 -11.48
N LYS A 588 -0.76 -3.96 -10.99
CA LYS A 588 -1.88 -4.79 -10.54
C LYS A 588 -2.41 -4.29 -9.20
N ILE A 589 -3.72 -4.25 -9.10
CA ILE A 589 -4.47 -3.98 -7.89
C ILE A 589 -4.98 -5.34 -7.41
N GLU A 590 -4.62 -5.75 -6.19
CA GLU A 590 -4.93 -7.10 -5.73
C GLU A 590 -6.38 -7.27 -5.29
N ALA A 591 -6.90 -8.50 -5.45
CA ALA A 591 -8.30 -8.85 -5.39
C ALA A 591 -9.03 -8.49 -4.08
N ASP A 592 -8.32 -8.47 -2.94
CA ASP A 592 -8.95 -8.20 -1.64
C ASP A 592 -9.36 -6.74 -1.44
N ASN A 593 -8.86 -5.83 -2.28
CA ASN A 593 -9.28 -4.44 -2.33
C ASN A 593 -10.02 -4.08 -3.62
N LEU A 594 -10.39 -5.07 -4.43
CA LEU A 594 -11.18 -4.87 -5.65
C LEU A 594 -12.49 -4.14 -5.36
N SER A 595 -13.14 -4.42 -4.22
CA SER A 595 -14.35 -3.71 -3.80
C SER A 595 -14.12 -2.22 -3.54
N LEU A 596 -12.93 -1.84 -3.06
CA LEU A 596 -12.57 -0.45 -2.84
C LEU A 596 -12.21 0.26 -4.15
N ILE A 597 -11.71 -0.45 -5.15
CA ILE A 597 -11.21 0.11 -6.41
C ILE A 597 -12.20 -0.05 -7.55
N THR A 598 -13.07 -1.07 -7.52
CA THR A 598 -14.19 -1.19 -8.48
C THR A 598 -15.14 0.01 -8.41
N ALA A 599 -15.13 0.75 -7.31
CA ALA A 599 -15.84 2.01 -7.14
C ALA A 599 -14.98 3.26 -7.35
N SER A 600 -13.65 3.16 -7.63
CA SER A 600 -12.81 4.35 -7.84
C SER A 600 -13.03 4.90 -9.25
N GLU A 601 -13.98 5.80 -9.34
CA GLU A 601 -14.26 6.53 -10.58
C GLU A 601 -13.33 7.73 -10.78
N ASN A 602 -12.54 8.10 -9.78
CA ASN A 602 -11.77 9.34 -9.78
C ASN A 602 -10.30 9.12 -9.43
N ILE A 603 -9.43 9.68 -10.25
CA ILE A 603 -8.00 9.85 -9.98
C ILE A 603 -7.64 11.32 -10.15
N SER A 604 -6.91 11.87 -9.19
CA SER A 604 -6.26 13.17 -9.32
C SER A 604 -4.76 12.97 -9.51
N VAL A 605 -4.22 13.57 -10.55
CA VAL A 605 -2.79 13.65 -10.80
C VAL A 605 -2.26 14.86 -10.03
N LEU A 606 -1.37 14.64 -9.08
CA LEU A 606 -0.77 15.70 -8.26
C LEU A 606 0.50 16.26 -8.89
N ASN A 607 1.29 15.39 -9.50
CA ASN A 607 2.45 15.70 -10.33
C ASN A 607 2.82 14.48 -11.21
N ASP A 608 3.87 14.56 -12.00
CA ASP A 608 4.30 13.51 -12.95
C ASP A 608 4.59 12.14 -12.32
N SER A 609 4.84 12.08 -11.02
CA SER A 609 5.19 10.87 -10.29
C SER A 609 4.20 10.47 -9.22
N LEU A 610 3.22 11.32 -8.90
CA LEU A 610 2.28 11.10 -7.81
C LEU A 610 0.84 11.30 -8.27
N SER A 611 0.03 10.27 -8.10
CA SER A 611 -1.42 10.33 -8.35
C SER A 611 -2.17 9.74 -7.16
N VAL A 612 -3.33 10.28 -6.86
CA VAL A 612 -4.24 9.81 -5.80
C VAL A 612 -5.51 9.27 -6.43
N SER A 613 -5.83 8.02 -6.08
CA SER A 613 -7.12 7.39 -6.41
C SER A 613 -7.99 7.30 -5.16
N TYR A 614 -9.29 7.49 -5.31
CA TYR A 614 -10.24 7.44 -4.19
C TYR A 614 -11.56 6.80 -4.63
N THR A 615 -12.23 6.17 -3.66
CA THR A 615 -13.47 5.42 -3.87
C THR A 615 -14.67 6.18 -3.33
N HIS A 616 -15.80 6.02 -4.00
CA HIS A 616 -17.11 6.39 -3.49
C HIS A 616 -17.57 5.37 -2.44
N LEU A 617 -17.71 5.77 -1.18
CA LEU A 617 -18.56 5.05 -0.24
C LEU A 617 -20.00 5.48 -0.51
N THR A 618 -20.73 4.71 -1.30
CA THR A 618 -22.19 4.81 -1.30
C THR A 618 -22.66 4.24 0.04
N LEU A 619 -23.13 5.10 0.92
CA LEU A 619 -24.00 4.66 2.01
C LEU A 619 -25.26 4.06 1.37
N PRO A 620 -25.73 2.88 1.83
CA PRO A 620 -27.01 2.38 1.41
C PRO A 620 -28.08 3.40 1.82
N THR A 621 -28.85 3.85 0.84
CA THR A 621 -30.08 4.63 1.05
C THR A 621 -31.12 3.76 1.72
#